data_73c7f22db1ded45fb3db8b547a0ad1f1
#
_entry.id   73c7f22db1ded45fb3db8b547a0ad1f1
#
_cell.length_a   1.000
_cell.length_b   1.000
_cell.length_c   1.000
_cell.angle_alpha   90.00
_cell.angle_beta   90.00
_cell.angle_gamma   90.00
#
_symmetry.space_group_name_H-M   'P 1'
#
loop_
_entity.id
_entity.type
_entity.pdbx_description
1 polymer ?
#
loop_
_entity_poly.entity_id
_entity_poly.type
_entity_poly.pdbx_seq_one_letter_code
_entity_poly.pdbx_strand_id
1 'polypeptide(L)'
;VRGLAQVGGKAASLGYSDGVSTAKTRIDGHTVYEHWIQAPLDYFGALLNLPPSAELDYFPKTINVFAREVVRDGNEKAPRIVYFEGGPGFAAPRPTTVPAWMDALLDDYRLVLLDERGTGNSYNLDSAALAAMGNAEAQAAILTCFRQDSIVRDAEAMRAYLQDDEPWSVLGQSFGGFVALCYLSHVPAGLREVLITGGLPSTSLGPDDVYRRTYRRMIDRNRQFFARYPEDEETSWYVATHLADVEEFVPTGERLTPERFRQLGMKLGYSWGGEALHYILEDPVYSHRGERRLRPSFLRAAGAALSFADHPVYAFLQEAIYAQNDAGALAYSAHRIRSEFPEFALPPSAAGGSGENDLRKSERGFFYTGEMIYPWQFEQDPALREARDAVECLAFRTDWRDLYNRDQLANNTVPVAAFVYYDDAYVPFELSMRTAREVRGLQPIVTNTLQHNGLGVAGKDVIAQLLRAVR
;
A
#
# COMPACT_ATOMS: atom_id res chain seq x y z
N VAL A 1 -24.36 17.30 2.63
CA VAL A 1 -24.00 17.94 1.37
C VAL A 1 -23.86 19.44 1.58
N ARG A 2 -22.88 19.91 2.31
CA ARG A 2 -22.38 21.30 2.35
C ARG A 2 -21.01 21.30 3.00
N GLY A 3 -19.93 21.32 2.22
CA GLY A 3 -18.59 21.48 2.81
C GLY A 3 -17.38 21.33 1.89
N LEU A 4 -17.57 21.07 0.61
CA LEU A 4 -16.42 20.88 -0.31
C LEU A 4 -16.36 21.89 -1.48
N ALA A 5 -17.28 22.80 -1.56
CA ALA A 5 -17.27 23.87 -2.57
C ALA A 5 -16.77 25.17 -1.94
N GLN A 6 -15.65 25.67 -2.39
CA GLN A 6 -14.92 26.90 -2.10
C GLN A 6 -13.71 26.76 -1.17
N VAL A 7 -12.59 26.29 -1.71
CA VAL A 7 -11.27 26.69 -1.25
C VAL A 7 -10.58 27.39 -2.44
N GLY A 8 -11.20 28.42 -2.92
CA GLY A 8 -10.59 29.47 -3.73
C GLY A 8 -10.46 30.72 -2.87
N GLY A 9 -9.57 30.69 -1.90
CA GLY A 9 -9.30 31.83 -1.02
C GLY A 9 -7.98 31.66 -0.31
N LYS A 10 -7.04 32.50 -0.64
CA LYS A 10 -5.67 32.72 -0.08
C LYS A 10 -5.21 31.68 0.93
N ALA A 11 -4.10 31.01 0.64
CA ALA A 11 -3.37 30.06 1.50
C ALA A 11 -3.20 30.51 2.97
N ALA A 12 -3.25 31.81 3.24
CA ALA A 12 -3.19 32.42 4.57
C ALA A 12 -4.36 32.09 5.53
N SER A 13 -5.44 31.45 5.06
CA SER A 13 -6.60 31.12 5.90
C SER A 13 -6.59 29.72 6.52
N LEU A 14 -5.62 28.87 6.15
CA LEU A 14 -5.56 27.47 6.59
C LEU A 14 -4.57 27.23 7.73
N GLY A 15 -3.91 28.25 8.27
CA GLY A 15 -3.03 28.12 9.46
C GLY A 15 -1.73 27.37 9.23
N TYR A 16 -1.24 27.27 7.98
CA TYR A 16 0.07 26.70 7.69
C TYR A 16 1.18 27.62 8.19
N SER A 17 2.14 27.06 8.94
CA SER A 17 3.36 27.77 9.29
C SER A 17 4.27 27.91 8.07
N ASP A 18 5.15 28.90 8.08
CA ASP A 18 6.19 29.09 7.06
C ASP A 18 6.97 27.77 6.88
N GLY A 19 6.91 27.17 5.70
CA GLY A 19 7.67 25.97 5.36
C GLY A 19 9.18 26.30 5.29
N VAL A 20 10.00 25.26 5.44
CA VAL A 20 11.45 25.37 5.30
C VAL A 20 11.89 24.59 4.07
N SER A 21 12.62 25.24 3.16
CA SER A 21 13.20 24.61 1.99
C SER A 21 14.71 24.80 2.00
N THR A 22 15.46 23.72 1.83
CA THR A 22 16.92 23.74 1.82
C THR A 22 17.48 22.88 0.72
N ALA A 23 18.53 23.33 0.02
CA ALA A 23 19.33 22.46 -0.83
C ALA A 23 20.16 21.55 0.06
N LYS A 24 20.02 20.23 -0.09
CA LYS A 24 20.65 19.26 0.79
C LYS A 24 21.82 18.54 0.16
N THR A 25 21.67 18.05 -1.06
CA THR A 25 22.67 17.18 -1.68
C THR A 25 22.57 17.20 -3.19
N ARG A 26 23.53 16.54 -3.82
CA ARG A 26 23.55 16.28 -5.26
C ARG A 26 23.65 14.79 -5.52
N ILE A 27 22.90 14.31 -6.50
CA ILE A 27 22.88 12.93 -6.95
C ILE A 27 22.92 12.92 -8.49
N ASP A 28 23.95 12.36 -9.10
CA ASP A 28 24.06 12.12 -10.54
C ASP A 28 23.67 13.31 -11.44
N GLY A 29 24.18 14.51 -11.15
CA GLY A 29 23.88 15.72 -11.92
C GLY A 29 22.52 16.37 -11.59
N HIS A 30 21.91 15.97 -10.48
CA HIS A 30 20.64 16.51 -9.99
C HIS A 30 20.86 17.21 -8.64
N THR A 31 20.14 18.30 -8.42
CA THR A 31 20.05 18.97 -7.12
C THR A 31 18.82 18.44 -6.38
N VAL A 32 19.01 18.12 -5.09
CA VAL A 32 17.95 17.62 -4.21
C VAL A 32 17.65 18.64 -3.14
N TYR A 33 16.41 19.08 -3.06
CA TYR A 33 15.89 19.96 -2.02
C TYR A 33 15.02 19.16 -1.05
N GLU A 34 14.99 19.57 0.21
CA GLU A 34 14.08 19.06 1.22
C GLU A 34 13.11 20.15 1.65
N HIS A 35 11.84 19.79 1.73
CA HIS A 35 10.75 20.68 2.06
C HIS A 35 9.98 20.14 3.25
N TRP A 36 9.60 21.01 4.17
CA TRP A 36 8.87 20.70 5.38
C TRP A 36 7.73 21.68 5.53
N ILE A 37 6.52 21.18 5.78
CA ILE A 37 5.37 22.00 6.14
C ILE A 37 4.69 21.43 7.37
N GLN A 38 3.85 22.26 8.03
CA GLN A 38 2.93 21.81 9.06
C GLN A 38 1.55 21.65 8.46
N ALA A 39 0.89 20.53 8.73
CA ALA A 39 -0.44 20.20 8.25
C ALA A 39 -1.34 19.76 9.42
N PRO A 40 -2.66 20.02 9.39
CA PRO A 40 -3.57 19.47 10.40
C PRO A 40 -3.53 17.94 10.45
N LEU A 41 -3.53 17.36 11.65
CA LEU A 41 -3.73 15.91 11.78
C LEU A 41 -5.12 15.54 11.25
N ASP A 42 -6.14 16.25 11.68
CA ASP A 42 -7.53 16.00 11.33
C ASP A 42 -8.10 17.14 10.45
N TYR A 43 -8.25 16.86 9.17
CA TYR A 43 -8.85 17.79 8.20
C TYR A 43 -10.38 17.79 8.17
N PHE A 44 -10.99 16.74 8.73
CA PHE A 44 -12.41 16.46 8.50
C PHE A 44 -13.25 16.40 9.78
N GLY A 45 -12.64 16.66 10.94
CA GLY A 45 -13.32 16.65 12.21
C GLY A 45 -13.64 15.24 12.74
N ALA A 46 -12.89 14.23 12.32
CA ALA A 46 -13.03 12.86 12.82
C ALA A 46 -12.86 12.78 14.34
N LEU A 47 -11.95 13.59 14.89
CA LEU A 47 -11.66 13.64 16.32
C LEU A 47 -12.62 14.56 17.11
N LEU A 48 -13.45 15.34 16.42
CA LEU A 48 -14.50 16.16 17.04
C LEU A 48 -15.81 15.39 17.27
N ASN A 49 -16.00 14.29 16.55
CA ASN A 49 -17.21 13.48 16.56
C ASN A 49 -16.95 12.07 17.11
N LEU A 50 -16.10 11.98 18.13
CA LEU A 50 -15.78 10.70 18.78
C LEU A 50 -16.98 10.18 19.56
N PRO A 51 -17.15 8.83 19.65
CA PRO A 51 -18.14 8.27 20.55
C PRO A 51 -17.83 8.62 22.01
N PRO A 52 -18.84 8.66 22.91
CA PRO A 52 -18.63 9.03 24.29
C PRO A 52 -17.67 8.13 25.07
N SER A 53 -17.43 6.93 24.58
CA SER A 53 -16.48 5.94 25.13
C SER A 53 -15.04 6.18 24.69
N ALA A 54 -14.79 7.02 23.67
CA ALA A 54 -13.46 7.32 23.21
C ALA A 54 -12.76 8.31 24.14
N GLU A 55 -11.60 7.91 24.61
CA GLU A 55 -10.73 8.72 25.47
C GLU A 55 -9.49 9.09 24.68
N LEU A 56 -9.37 10.38 24.35
CA LEU A 56 -8.15 10.94 23.77
C LEU A 56 -7.21 11.39 24.87
N ASP A 57 -5.99 10.90 24.84
CA ASP A 57 -4.92 11.40 25.70
C ASP A 57 -4.24 12.62 25.03
N TYR A 58 -3.04 12.42 24.54
CA TYR A 58 -2.31 13.44 23.78
C TYR A 58 -2.29 13.12 22.31
N PHE A 59 -2.65 14.07 21.48
CA PHE A 59 -2.43 13.99 20.04
C PHE A 59 -1.99 15.34 19.47
N PRO A 60 -1.13 15.37 18.44
CA PRO A 60 -0.71 16.61 17.84
C PRO A 60 -1.85 17.21 17.02
N LYS A 61 -2.11 18.52 17.17
CA LYS A 61 -3.08 19.20 16.31
C LYS A 61 -2.58 19.34 14.88
N THR A 62 -1.28 19.48 14.72
CA THR A 62 -0.59 19.55 13.44
C THR A 62 0.53 18.52 13.40
N ILE A 63 0.83 18.05 12.20
CA ILE A 63 1.89 17.09 11.92
C ILE A 63 2.86 17.65 10.87
N ASN A 64 4.10 17.20 10.91
CA ASN A 64 5.07 17.48 9.86
C ASN A 64 4.70 16.69 8.60
N VAL A 65 4.77 17.34 7.44
CA VAL A 65 4.73 16.71 6.11
C VAL A 65 6.01 17.07 5.38
N PHE A 66 6.67 16.07 4.85
CA PHE A 66 7.98 16.15 4.22
C PHE A 66 7.92 15.79 2.74
N ALA A 67 8.67 16.51 1.91
CA ALA A 67 8.88 16.14 0.52
C ALA A 67 10.34 16.34 0.12
N ARG A 68 10.81 15.52 -0.82
CA ARG A 68 12.09 15.69 -1.49
C ARG A 68 11.86 16.10 -2.94
N GLU A 69 12.38 17.24 -3.35
CA GLU A 69 12.31 17.70 -4.74
C GLU A 69 13.63 17.41 -5.44
N VAL A 70 13.59 16.61 -6.50
CA VAL A 70 14.74 16.30 -7.36
C VAL A 70 14.64 17.14 -8.61
N VAL A 71 15.71 17.89 -8.91
CA VAL A 71 15.76 18.82 -10.03
C VAL A 71 17.01 18.52 -10.88
N ARG A 72 16.81 18.24 -12.16
CA ARG A 72 17.91 18.09 -13.12
C ARG A 72 18.56 19.46 -13.34
N ASP A 73 19.88 19.51 -13.38
CA ASP A 73 20.62 20.74 -13.66
C ASP A 73 20.20 21.32 -15.03
N GLY A 74 19.79 22.58 -15.04
CA GLY A 74 19.25 23.28 -16.21
C GLY A 74 17.72 23.24 -16.32
N ASN A 75 17.01 22.42 -15.51
CA ASN A 75 15.56 22.30 -15.51
C ASN A 75 14.89 22.95 -14.28
N GLU A 76 15.53 23.95 -13.67
CA GLU A 76 15.03 24.61 -12.44
C GLU A 76 13.68 25.32 -12.63
N LYS A 77 13.29 25.57 -13.89
CA LYS A 77 12.01 26.22 -14.25
C LYS A 77 10.95 25.24 -14.76
N ALA A 78 11.27 23.94 -14.85
CA ALA A 78 10.30 22.92 -15.28
C ALA A 78 9.10 22.87 -14.33
N PRO A 79 7.91 22.49 -14.81
CA PRO A 79 6.75 22.26 -13.94
C PRO A 79 7.04 21.14 -12.95
N ARG A 80 6.28 21.10 -11.84
CA ARG A 80 6.41 20.04 -10.85
C ARG A 80 5.49 18.87 -11.15
N ILE A 81 5.98 17.67 -10.83
CA ILE A 81 5.19 16.46 -10.72
C ILE A 81 5.38 15.87 -9.33
N VAL A 82 4.29 15.64 -8.60
CA VAL A 82 4.35 14.94 -7.31
C VAL A 82 4.19 13.45 -7.52
N TYR A 83 4.99 12.68 -6.82
CA TYR A 83 4.92 11.23 -6.78
C TYR A 83 4.29 10.74 -5.47
N PHE A 84 3.26 9.91 -5.59
CA PHE A 84 2.65 9.17 -4.50
C PHE A 84 3.08 7.71 -4.56
N GLU A 85 3.61 7.22 -3.44
CA GLU A 85 4.11 5.86 -3.30
C GLU A 85 2.96 4.86 -3.14
N GLY A 86 3.27 3.59 -3.37
CA GLY A 86 2.37 2.47 -3.08
C GLY A 86 2.26 2.16 -1.59
N GLY A 87 1.53 1.15 -1.27
CA GLY A 87 1.29 0.68 0.08
C GLY A 87 -0.19 0.49 0.35
N PRO A 88 -0.78 1.16 1.34
CA PRO A 88 -0.40 2.40 2.08
C PRO A 88 0.82 2.24 3.00
N GLY A 89 1.35 3.34 3.47
CA GLY A 89 2.31 3.33 4.59
C GLY A 89 3.78 3.12 4.21
N PHE A 90 4.13 3.21 2.94
CA PHE A 90 5.53 3.24 2.50
C PHE A 90 6.01 4.67 2.30
N ALA A 91 7.25 4.93 2.72
CA ALA A 91 7.89 6.20 2.45
C ALA A 91 8.24 6.33 0.96
N ALA A 92 8.22 7.55 0.43
CA ALA A 92 8.70 7.83 -0.92
C ALA A 92 10.16 7.37 -1.09
N PRO A 93 10.60 7.02 -2.31
CA PRO A 93 11.94 6.50 -2.55
C PRO A 93 13.06 7.41 -2.04
N ARG A 94 14.14 6.80 -1.54
CA ARG A 94 15.40 7.46 -1.16
C ARG A 94 16.46 7.12 -2.21
N PRO A 95 16.49 7.81 -3.36
CA PRO A 95 17.39 7.44 -4.43
C PRO A 95 18.86 7.68 -4.02
N THR A 96 19.67 6.63 -4.12
CA THR A 96 21.14 6.75 -4.08
C THR A 96 21.72 6.95 -5.47
N THR A 97 20.98 6.55 -6.48
CA THR A 97 21.15 6.81 -7.91
C THR A 97 19.78 7.13 -8.49
N VAL A 98 19.71 7.82 -9.62
CA VAL A 98 18.44 8.16 -10.27
C VAL A 98 17.94 6.95 -11.08
N PRO A 99 16.86 6.27 -10.66
CA PRO A 99 16.33 5.14 -11.42
C PRO A 99 15.68 5.60 -12.73
N ALA A 100 15.57 4.69 -13.70
CA ALA A 100 15.16 4.99 -15.07
C ALA A 100 13.80 5.71 -15.20
N TRP A 101 12.84 5.43 -14.33
CA TRP A 101 11.54 6.11 -14.33
C TRP A 101 11.63 7.56 -13.83
N MET A 102 12.48 7.83 -12.84
CA MET A 102 12.72 9.19 -12.38
C MET A 102 13.48 9.99 -13.45
N ASP A 103 14.51 9.39 -14.03
CA ASP A 103 15.29 10.00 -15.09
C ASP A 103 14.41 10.44 -16.27
N ALA A 104 13.46 9.58 -16.68
CA ALA A 104 12.49 9.87 -17.72
C ALA A 104 11.53 11.02 -17.40
N LEU A 105 11.20 11.24 -16.13
CA LEU A 105 10.38 12.38 -15.69
C LEU A 105 11.18 13.66 -15.59
N LEU A 106 12.45 13.58 -15.16
CA LEU A 106 13.30 14.72 -14.91
C LEU A 106 13.75 15.47 -16.18
N ASP A 107 13.45 14.90 -17.36
CA ASP A 107 13.57 15.62 -18.64
C ASP A 107 12.55 16.76 -18.75
N ASP A 108 11.35 16.57 -18.24
CA ASP A 108 10.22 17.49 -18.42
C ASP A 108 9.74 18.14 -17.11
N TYR A 109 10.13 17.58 -15.93
CA TYR A 109 9.59 17.98 -14.63
C TYR A 109 10.67 18.12 -13.57
N ARG A 110 10.33 18.85 -12.51
CA ARG A 110 10.91 18.73 -11.18
C ARG A 110 10.11 17.71 -10.41
N LEU A 111 10.75 16.67 -9.88
CA LEU A 111 10.08 15.55 -9.24
C LEU A 111 9.99 15.75 -7.73
N VAL A 112 8.78 15.84 -7.21
CA VAL A 112 8.49 15.96 -5.78
C VAL A 112 8.13 14.59 -5.22
N LEU A 113 9.00 13.99 -4.42
CA LEU A 113 8.82 12.74 -3.71
C LEU A 113 8.20 13.05 -2.35
N LEU A 114 6.89 12.92 -2.21
CA LEU A 114 6.17 13.20 -0.98
C LEU A 114 6.22 11.98 -0.06
N ASP A 115 6.74 12.14 1.16
CA ASP A 115 6.47 11.19 2.22
C ASP A 115 5.03 11.40 2.70
N GLU A 116 4.17 10.45 2.42
CA GLU A 116 2.79 10.49 2.87
C GLU A 116 2.73 10.49 4.40
N ARG A 117 1.68 11.11 4.98
CA ARG A 117 1.48 11.08 6.43
C ARG A 117 1.53 9.64 6.96
N GLY A 118 2.15 9.43 8.10
CA GLY A 118 2.40 8.10 8.67
C GLY A 118 3.70 7.46 8.20
N THR A 119 4.48 8.10 7.32
CA THR A 119 5.65 7.49 6.69
C THR A 119 6.90 8.37 6.70
N GLY A 120 8.03 7.74 6.62
CA GLY A 120 9.32 8.39 6.32
C GLY A 120 9.69 9.54 7.27
N ASN A 121 10.02 10.70 6.69
CA ASN A 121 10.32 11.93 7.43
C ASN A 121 9.08 12.77 7.71
N SER A 122 7.92 12.45 7.12
CA SER A 122 6.63 12.96 7.59
C SER A 122 6.33 12.42 8.97
N TYR A 123 5.24 12.90 9.60
CA TYR A 123 4.84 12.36 10.89
C TYR A 123 4.70 10.84 10.78
N ASN A 124 5.61 10.12 11.42
CA ASN A 124 5.63 8.66 11.40
C ASN A 124 4.65 8.09 12.41
N LEU A 125 3.90 7.06 12.01
CA LEU A 125 2.91 6.40 12.86
C LEU A 125 3.25 4.91 12.99
N ASP A 126 3.76 4.52 14.16
CA ASP A 126 3.93 3.13 14.56
C ASP A 126 2.91 2.75 15.66
N SER A 127 2.92 1.49 16.07
CA SER A 127 2.01 0.99 17.11
C SER A 127 2.16 1.71 18.44
N ALA A 128 3.38 2.04 18.85
CA ALA A 128 3.64 2.71 20.11
C ALA A 128 3.18 4.18 20.07
N ALA A 129 3.44 4.88 18.97
CA ALA A 129 2.94 6.24 18.76
C ALA A 129 1.41 6.28 18.77
N LEU A 130 0.76 5.31 18.11
CA LEU A 130 -0.70 5.20 18.10
C LEU A 130 -1.25 4.90 19.51
N ALA A 131 -0.65 3.94 20.23
CA ALA A 131 -1.06 3.56 21.58
C ALA A 131 -0.99 4.72 22.58
N ALA A 132 -0.07 5.67 22.39
CA ALA A 132 0.06 6.84 23.24
C ALA A 132 -1.03 7.91 23.04
N MET A 133 -1.93 7.77 22.03
CA MET A 133 -2.91 8.81 21.67
C MET A 133 -4.28 8.64 22.34
N GLY A 134 -4.50 7.60 23.13
CA GLY A 134 -5.76 7.35 23.82
C GLY A 134 -6.20 5.89 23.77
N ASN A 135 -7.47 5.63 24.04
CA ASN A 135 -8.00 4.26 23.96
C ASN A 135 -8.24 3.78 22.50
N ALA A 136 -8.59 2.53 22.32
CA ALA A 136 -8.74 1.88 21.02
C ALA A 136 -9.72 2.60 20.08
N GLU A 137 -10.82 3.14 20.59
CA GLU A 137 -11.82 3.85 19.78
C GLU A 137 -11.27 5.20 19.28
N ALA A 138 -10.56 5.93 20.14
CA ALA A 138 -9.87 7.16 19.78
C ALA A 138 -8.77 6.90 18.74
N GLN A 139 -7.97 5.87 18.94
CA GLN A 139 -6.93 5.43 18.02
C GLN A 139 -7.50 5.02 16.65
N ALA A 140 -8.62 4.31 16.61
CA ALA A 140 -9.32 3.97 15.37
C ALA A 140 -9.79 5.22 14.59
N ALA A 141 -10.27 6.24 15.29
CA ALA A 141 -10.62 7.51 14.65
C ALA A 141 -9.37 8.23 14.11
N ILE A 142 -8.26 8.22 14.84
CA ILE A 142 -6.97 8.77 14.40
C ILE A 142 -6.50 8.06 13.11
N LEU A 143 -6.61 6.74 13.02
CA LEU A 143 -6.25 5.99 11.81
C LEU A 143 -7.01 6.47 10.58
N THR A 144 -8.27 6.91 10.71
CA THR A 144 -9.02 7.48 9.57
C THR A 144 -8.42 8.78 9.03
N CYS A 145 -7.60 9.48 9.83
CA CYS A 145 -6.90 10.69 9.42
C CYS A 145 -5.66 10.41 8.53
N PHE A 146 -5.31 9.14 8.31
CA PHE A 146 -4.16 8.73 7.50
C PHE A 146 -4.55 8.11 6.15
N ARG A 147 -5.81 8.20 5.76
CA ARG A 147 -6.31 7.71 4.47
C ARG A 147 -5.97 8.68 3.32
N GLN A 148 -6.21 8.24 2.09
CA GLN A 148 -5.89 9.00 0.87
C GLN A 148 -6.53 10.39 0.79
N ASP A 149 -7.70 10.60 1.35
CA ASP A 149 -8.38 11.90 1.38
C ASP A 149 -7.58 12.95 2.20
N SER A 150 -6.94 12.53 3.28
CA SER A 150 -6.05 13.38 4.07
C SER A 150 -4.70 13.61 3.38
N ILE A 151 -4.15 12.57 2.71
CA ILE A 151 -2.92 12.69 1.92
C ILE A 151 -3.10 13.72 0.78
N VAL A 152 -4.27 13.73 0.13
CA VAL A 152 -4.60 14.76 -0.87
C VAL A 152 -4.54 16.17 -0.28
N ARG A 153 -5.00 16.37 0.97
CA ARG A 153 -4.93 17.67 1.63
C ARG A 153 -3.49 18.09 1.96
N ASP A 154 -2.65 17.14 2.37
CA ASP A 154 -1.22 17.40 2.56
C ASP A 154 -0.54 17.80 1.25
N ALA A 155 -0.87 17.09 0.17
CA ALA A 155 -0.34 17.39 -1.15
C ALA A 155 -0.76 18.79 -1.64
N GLU A 156 -2.00 19.20 -1.40
CA GLU A 156 -2.47 20.58 -1.68
C GLU A 156 -1.73 21.63 -0.85
N ALA A 157 -1.50 21.34 0.44
CA ALA A 157 -0.70 22.22 1.28
C ALA A 157 0.74 22.36 0.80
N MET A 158 1.37 21.24 0.40
CA MET A 158 2.71 21.24 -0.18
C MET A 158 2.74 21.95 -1.54
N ARG A 159 1.74 21.75 -2.40
CA ARG A 159 1.62 22.44 -3.68
C ARG A 159 1.54 23.97 -3.48
N ALA A 160 0.65 24.42 -2.59
CA ALA A 160 0.50 25.83 -2.28
C ALA A 160 1.81 26.44 -1.72
N TYR A 161 2.54 25.70 -0.90
CA TYR A 161 3.85 26.11 -0.40
C TYR A 161 4.91 26.25 -1.51
N LEU A 162 4.93 25.30 -2.46
CA LEU A 162 5.96 25.22 -3.49
C LEU A 162 5.69 26.11 -4.71
N GLN A 163 4.42 26.39 -5.05
CA GLN A 163 4.05 27.09 -6.30
C GLN A 163 2.71 27.83 -6.24
N ASP A 164 2.30 28.24 -5.06
CA ASP A 164 1.05 29.00 -4.85
C ASP A 164 -0.18 28.30 -5.46
N ASP A 165 -0.94 28.97 -6.30
CA ASP A 165 -2.16 28.45 -6.92
C ASP A 165 -1.90 27.66 -8.22
N GLU A 166 -0.67 27.59 -8.71
CA GLU A 166 -0.36 26.88 -9.95
C GLU A 166 -0.60 25.38 -9.84
N PRO A 167 -1.30 24.76 -10.80
CA PRO A 167 -1.53 23.31 -10.77
C PRO A 167 -0.24 22.55 -11.07
N TRP A 168 -0.09 21.37 -10.50
CA TRP A 168 1.01 20.45 -10.77
C TRP A 168 0.54 19.14 -11.40
N SER A 169 1.49 18.35 -11.91
CA SER A 169 1.23 17.00 -12.39
C SER A 169 1.35 15.99 -11.25
N VAL A 170 0.73 14.83 -11.41
CA VAL A 170 0.75 13.74 -10.42
C VAL A 170 1.15 12.44 -11.09
N LEU A 171 2.03 11.67 -10.44
CA LEU A 171 2.27 10.25 -10.71
C LEU A 171 1.96 9.44 -9.46
N GLY A 172 1.02 8.49 -9.56
CA GLY A 172 0.70 7.56 -8.48
C GLY A 172 0.98 6.12 -8.85
N GLN A 173 1.68 5.38 -7.98
CA GLN A 173 1.96 3.97 -8.15
C GLN A 173 1.17 3.17 -7.12
N SER A 174 0.41 2.13 -7.54
CA SER A 174 -0.37 1.29 -6.62
C SER A 174 -1.32 2.14 -5.76
N PHE A 175 -1.24 2.09 -4.43
CA PHE A 175 -2.01 2.96 -3.53
C PHE A 175 -1.85 4.46 -3.87
N GLY A 176 -0.66 4.89 -4.31
CA GLY A 176 -0.46 6.26 -4.81
C GLY A 176 -1.39 6.61 -5.99
N GLY A 177 -1.77 5.62 -6.80
CA GLY A 177 -2.81 5.79 -7.82
C GLY A 177 -4.21 5.98 -7.22
N PHE A 178 -4.50 5.34 -6.07
CA PHE A 178 -5.75 5.58 -5.31
C PHE A 178 -5.77 7.02 -4.78
N VAL A 179 -4.64 7.51 -4.27
CA VAL A 179 -4.46 8.92 -3.86
C VAL A 179 -4.65 9.86 -5.05
N ALA A 180 -4.04 9.55 -6.20
CA ALA A 180 -4.15 10.36 -7.41
C ALA A 180 -5.61 10.43 -7.94
N LEU A 181 -6.36 9.33 -7.90
CA LEU A 181 -7.77 9.30 -8.28
C LEU A 181 -8.66 10.05 -7.27
N CYS A 182 -8.36 9.93 -5.97
CA CYS A 182 -9.00 10.72 -4.91
C CYS A 182 -8.75 12.22 -5.13
N TYR A 183 -7.53 12.60 -5.45
CA TYR A 183 -7.15 13.98 -5.75
C TYR A 183 -7.94 14.50 -6.96
N LEU A 184 -7.97 13.76 -8.05
CA LEU A 184 -8.73 14.08 -9.26
C LEU A 184 -10.23 14.29 -8.97
N SER A 185 -10.80 13.53 -8.05
CA SER A 185 -12.21 13.59 -7.72
C SER A 185 -12.59 14.72 -6.80
N HIS A 186 -11.66 15.23 -5.98
CA HIS A 186 -11.97 16.23 -4.97
C HIS A 186 -11.36 17.61 -5.24
N VAL A 187 -10.19 17.68 -5.88
CA VAL A 187 -9.46 18.93 -6.13
C VAL A 187 -8.86 18.97 -7.55
N PRO A 188 -9.68 18.79 -8.60
CA PRO A 188 -9.16 18.75 -9.98
C PRO A 188 -8.50 20.05 -10.42
N ALA A 189 -8.85 21.19 -9.81
CA ALA A 189 -8.24 22.49 -10.13
C ALA A 189 -6.75 22.58 -9.76
N GLY A 190 -6.27 21.77 -8.81
CA GLY A 190 -4.85 21.65 -8.45
C GLY A 190 -4.03 20.78 -9.40
N LEU A 191 -4.68 20.19 -10.43
CA LEU A 191 -4.06 19.18 -11.28
C LEU A 191 -3.93 19.64 -12.72
N ARG A 192 -2.73 19.46 -13.28
CA ARG A 192 -2.42 19.68 -14.68
C ARG A 192 -2.64 18.40 -15.51
N GLU A 193 -2.20 17.26 -15.01
CA GLU A 193 -2.37 15.93 -15.57
C GLU A 193 -2.12 14.87 -14.52
N VAL A 194 -2.68 13.68 -14.72
CA VAL A 194 -2.59 12.56 -13.77
C VAL A 194 -2.08 11.31 -14.49
N LEU A 195 -0.99 10.76 -13.98
CA LEU A 195 -0.36 9.53 -14.42
C LEU A 195 -0.52 8.47 -13.34
N ILE A 196 -1.02 7.30 -13.69
CA ILE A 196 -1.26 6.21 -12.74
C ILE A 196 -0.59 4.93 -13.26
N THR A 197 0.02 4.14 -12.37
CA THR A 197 0.55 2.83 -12.71
C THR A 197 0.15 1.79 -11.68
N GLY A 198 -0.58 0.74 -12.10
CA GLY A 198 -1.06 -0.34 -11.23
C GLY A 198 -1.95 0.13 -10.08
N GLY A 199 -2.64 1.26 -10.22
CA GLY A 199 -3.31 1.94 -9.11
C GLY A 199 -4.69 2.51 -9.44
N LEU A 200 -5.50 1.84 -10.28
CA LEU A 200 -6.90 2.22 -10.49
C LEU A 200 -7.83 1.41 -9.58
N PRO A 201 -8.28 1.96 -8.44
CA PRO A 201 -9.19 1.26 -7.54
C PRO A 201 -10.61 1.20 -8.09
N SER A 202 -11.43 0.35 -7.49
CA SER A 202 -12.88 0.48 -7.65
C SER A 202 -13.39 1.76 -6.96
N THR A 203 -14.24 2.51 -7.63
CA THR A 203 -14.91 3.70 -7.07
C THR A 203 -16.25 3.39 -6.43
N SER A 204 -16.71 2.12 -6.48
CA SER A 204 -18.07 1.75 -6.08
C SER A 204 -18.19 0.39 -5.37
N LEU A 205 -17.17 -0.46 -5.43
CA LEU A 205 -17.17 -1.77 -4.78
C LEU A 205 -16.20 -1.78 -3.62
N GLY A 206 -16.59 -2.40 -2.52
CA GLY A 206 -15.82 -2.49 -1.30
C GLY A 206 -14.78 -3.61 -1.27
N PRO A 207 -14.12 -3.83 -0.12
CA PRO A 207 -13.02 -4.77 0.02
C PRO A 207 -13.41 -6.22 -0.26
N ASP A 208 -14.63 -6.66 0.05
CA ASP A 208 -15.10 -8.01 -0.24
C ASP A 208 -14.99 -8.36 -1.72
N ASP A 209 -15.38 -7.42 -2.58
CA ASP A 209 -15.29 -7.60 -4.04
C ASP A 209 -13.87 -7.61 -4.55
N VAL A 210 -12.99 -6.81 -3.93
CA VAL A 210 -11.56 -6.79 -4.23
C VAL A 210 -10.96 -8.14 -3.85
N TYR A 211 -11.15 -8.60 -2.61
CA TYR A 211 -10.53 -9.84 -2.14
C TYR A 211 -11.03 -11.11 -2.84
N ARG A 212 -12.30 -11.19 -3.26
CA ARG A 212 -12.77 -12.30 -4.10
C ARG A 212 -12.00 -12.39 -5.41
N ARG A 213 -11.54 -11.27 -5.97
CA ARG A 213 -10.77 -11.24 -7.21
C ARG A 213 -9.30 -11.52 -6.96
N THR A 214 -8.72 -10.92 -5.92
CA THR A 214 -7.31 -11.14 -5.58
C THR A 214 -7.05 -12.58 -5.12
N TYR A 215 -7.97 -13.23 -4.38
CA TYR A 215 -7.86 -14.66 -4.07
C TYR A 215 -7.85 -15.54 -5.33
N ARG A 216 -8.73 -15.28 -6.30
CA ARG A 216 -8.72 -16.00 -7.58
C ARG A 216 -7.42 -15.79 -8.33
N ARG A 217 -6.95 -14.56 -8.37
CA ARG A 217 -5.66 -14.23 -9.02
C ARG A 217 -4.49 -14.92 -8.31
N MET A 218 -4.51 -14.99 -7.00
CA MET A 218 -3.49 -15.71 -6.23
C MET A 218 -3.50 -17.22 -6.50
N ILE A 219 -4.64 -17.84 -6.74
CA ILE A 219 -4.70 -19.24 -7.19
C ILE A 219 -3.92 -19.41 -8.50
N ASP A 220 -4.17 -18.54 -9.48
CA ASP A 220 -3.46 -18.58 -10.77
C ASP A 220 -1.95 -18.32 -10.60
N ARG A 221 -1.58 -17.39 -9.72
CA ARG A 221 -0.16 -17.10 -9.41
C ARG A 221 0.57 -18.30 -8.77
N ASN A 222 -0.07 -18.94 -7.83
CA ASN A 222 0.49 -20.16 -7.21
C ASN A 222 0.68 -21.27 -8.24
N ARG A 223 -0.31 -21.50 -9.10
CA ARG A 223 -0.21 -22.50 -10.19
C ARG A 223 0.95 -22.17 -11.15
N GLN A 224 1.12 -20.92 -11.53
CA GLN A 224 2.25 -20.47 -12.37
C GLN A 224 3.57 -20.69 -11.66
N PHE A 225 3.66 -20.37 -10.38
CA PHE A 225 4.86 -20.55 -9.57
C PHE A 225 5.26 -22.03 -9.49
N PHE A 226 4.36 -22.91 -9.11
CA PHE A 226 4.64 -24.34 -8.99
C PHE A 226 4.78 -25.04 -10.34
N ALA A 227 4.20 -24.53 -11.41
CA ALA A 227 4.49 -25.02 -12.76
C ALA A 227 5.94 -24.71 -13.20
N ARG A 228 6.51 -23.61 -12.70
CA ARG A 228 7.92 -23.25 -12.95
C ARG A 228 8.90 -23.91 -12.00
N TYR A 229 8.51 -24.12 -10.75
CA TYR A 229 9.30 -24.70 -9.66
C TYR A 229 8.52 -25.84 -8.98
N PRO A 230 8.37 -27.01 -9.63
CA PRO A 230 7.53 -28.09 -9.10
C PRO A 230 7.99 -28.63 -7.73
N GLU A 231 9.30 -28.61 -7.44
CA GLU A 231 9.89 -29.05 -6.17
C GLU A 231 9.48 -28.13 -5.00
N ASP A 232 9.16 -26.88 -5.26
CA ASP A 232 8.79 -25.92 -4.22
C ASP A 232 7.41 -26.20 -3.65
N GLU A 233 6.54 -26.90 -4.36
CA GLU A 233 5.24 -27.31 -3.83
C GLU A 233 5.40 -28.33 -2.69
N GLU A 234 6.24 -29.34 -2.89
CA GLU A 234 6.57 -30.34 -1.85
C GLU A 234 7.29 -29.69 -0.67
N THR A 235 8.24 -28.80 -0.97
CA THR A 235 8.98 -28.04 0.05
C THR A 235 8.03 -27.16 0.87
N SER A 236 7.10 -26.47 0.23
CA SER A 236 6.13 -25.61 0.91
C SER A 236 5.19 -26.40 1.83
N TRP A 237 4.70 -27.54 1.37
CA TRP A 237 3.91 -28.46 2.20
C TRP A 237 4.70 -28.95 3.40
N TYR A 238 5.94 -29.38 3.18
CA TYR A 238 6.80 -29.84 4.25
C TYR A 238 7.03 -28.76 5.31
N VAL A 239 7.39 -27.55 4.88
CA VAL A 239 7.61 -26.41 5.80
C VAL A 239 6.33 -26.08 6.57
N ALA A 240 5.19 -25.99 5.90
CA ALA A 240 3.93 -25.67 6.55
C ALA A 240 3.51 -26.73 7.59
N THR A 241 3.71 -28.02 7.28
CA THR A 241 3.44 -29.12 8.22
C THR A 241 4.41 -29.09 9.40
N HIS A 242 5.70 -28.89 9.13
CA HIS A 242 6.70 -28.76 10.19
C HIS A 242 6.35 -27.64 11.17
N LEU A 243 5.94 -26.46 10.64
CA LEU A 243 5.53 -25.32 11.44
C LEU A 243 4.24 -25.53 12.24
N ALA A 244 3.37 -26.43 11.79
CA ALA A 244 2.16 -26.82 12.54
C ALA A 244 2.50 -27.63 13.80
N ASP A 245 3.58 -28.45 13.75
CA ASP A 245 3.95 -29.40 14.79
C ASP A 245 5.14 -28.93 15.65
N VAL A 246 6.03 -28.10 15.08
CA VAL A 246 7.29 -27.65 15.70
C VAL A 246 7.32 -26.13 15.78
N GLU A 247 7.65 -25.63 16.97
CA GLU A 247 7.82 -24.18 17.13
C GLU A 247 9.17 -23.74 16.58
N GLU A 248 9.12 -22.92 15.55
CA GLU A 248 10.27 -22.24 14.97
C GLU A 248 10.10 -20.73 15.09
N PHE A 249 11.18 -20.04 15.42
CA PHE A 249 11.18 -18.60 15.69
C PHE A 249 12.08 -17.87 14.69
N VAL A 250 11.60 -16.76 14.17
CA VAL A 250 12.42 -15.85 13.37
C VAL A 250 13.37 -15.06 14.27
N PRO A 251 14.42 -14.41 13.73
CA PRO A 251 15.44 -13.75 14.55
C PRO A 251 14.91 -12.64 15.48
N THR A 252 13.78 -12.04 15.17
CA THR A 252 13.10 -11.03 15.98
C THR A 252 12.32 -11.62 17.16
N GLY A 253 12.29 -12.95 17.27
CA GLY A 253 11.80 -13.70 18.43
C GLY A 253 10.33 -14.14 18.36
N GLU A 254 9.57 -13.76 17.35
CA GLU A 254 8.22 -14.24 17.14
C GLU A 254 8.20 -15.59 16.41
N ARG A 255 7.16 -16.38 16.71
CA ARG A 255 6.96 -17.67 16.08
C ARG A 255 6.62 -17.51 14.59
N LEU A 256 7.24 -18.31 13.74
CA LEU A 256 6.81 -18.51 12.36
C LEU A 256 5.72 -19.57 12.35
N THR A 257 4.48 -19.18 12.10
CA THR A 257 3.34 -20.11 12.00
C THR A 257 3.07 -20.47 10.54
N PRO A 258 2.32 -21.57 10.25
CA PRO A 258 1.91 -21.89 8.88
C PRO A 258 1.14 -20.76 8.20
N GLU A 259 0.33 -20.01 8.95
CA GLU A 259 -0.43 -18.84 8.48
C GLU A 259 0.52 -17.72 8.05
N ARG A 260 1.53 -17.41 8.85
CA ARG A 260 2.54 -16.41 8.50
C ARG A 260 3.37 -16.85 7.31
N PHE A 261 3.83 -18.10 7.30
CA PHE A 261 4.60 -18.64 6.19
C PHE A 261 3.90 -18.49 4.84
N ARG A 262 2.60 -18.75 4.79
CA ARG A 262 1.78 -18.59 3.59
C ARG A 262 1.79 -17.17 3.03
N GLN A 263 1.99 -16.15 3.85
CA GLN A 263 2.03 -14.75 3.41
C GLN A 263 3.29 -14.37 2.62
N LEU A 264 4.29 -15.24 2.54
CA LEU A 264 5.40 -15.07 1.61
C LEU A 264 4.93 -14.93 0.15
N GLY A 265 3.73 -15.38 -0.16
CA GLY A 265 3.10 -15.23 -1.47
C GLY A 265 2.81 -13.80 -1.88
N MET A 266 2.90 -12.83 -0.97
CA MET A 266 2.89 -11.42 -1.35
C MET A 266 3.93 -11.09 -2.43
N LYS A 267 5.06 -11.83 -2.47
CA LYS A 267 6.08 -11.67 -3.50
C LYS A 267 5.58 -12.04 -4.91
N LEU A 268 4.61 -12.95 -5.05
CA LEU A 268 4.12 -13.44 -6.33
C LEU A 268 3.40 -12.39 -7.19
N GLY A 269 3.12 -11.22 -6.65
CA GLY A 269 2.60 -10.08 -7.40
C GLY A 269 3.65 -9.27 -8.17
N TYR A 270 4.95 -9.55 -7.93
CA TYR A 270 6.06 -8.89 -8.62
C TYR A 270 6.61 -9.73 -9.78
N SER A 271 7.21 -9.08 -10.79
CA SER A 271 7.80 -9.73 -11.97
C SER A 271 8.90 -10.74 -11.63
N TRP A 272 9.65 -10.49 -10.55
CA TRP A 272 10.73 -11.35 -10.03
C TRP A 272 10.30 -12.14 -8.77
N GLY A 273 9.02 -12.08 -8.43
CA GLY A 273 8.52 -12.60 -7.15
C GLY A 273 8.58 -14.11 -7.04
N GLY A 274 8.38 -14.82 -8.14
CA GLY A 274 8.54 -16.28 -8.18
C GLY A 274 9.95 -16.71 -7.87
N GLU A 275 10.95 -16.08 -8.50
CA GLU A 275 12.36 -16.32 -8.24
C GLU A 275 12.74 -16.01 -6.79
N ALA A 276 12.27 -14.88 -6.28
CA ALA A 276 12.54 -14.48 -4.89
C ALA A 276 11.95 -15.47 -3.88
N LEU A 277 10.76 -15.98 -4.13
CA LEU A 277 10.14 -17.00 -3.28
C LEU A 277 10.88 -18.34 -3.39
N HIS A 278 11.23 -18.77 -4.61
CA HIS A 278 12.04 -19.97 -4.85
C HIS A 278 13.35 -19.95 -4.06
N TYR A 279 14.12 -18.86 -4.13
CA TYR A 279 15.38 -18.73 -3.37
C TYR A 279 15.19 -18.68 -1.84
N ILE A 280 14.03 -18.23 -1.34
CA ILE A 280 13.70 -18.36 0.09
C ILE A 280 13.51 -19.84 0.45
N LEU A 281 12.88 -20.62 -0.45
CA LEU A 281 12.61 -22.04 -0.27
C LEU A 281 13.80 -22.96 -0.56
N GLU A 282 14.92 -22.41 -1.05
CA GLU A 282 16.12 -23.20 -1.35
C GLU A 282 16.68 -23.83 -0.08
N ASP A 283 16.59 -25.16 0.02
CA ASP A 283 17.09 -25.99 1.13
C ASP A 283 16.73 -25.44 2.54
N PRO A 284 15.41 -25.29 2.87
CA PRO A 284 15.01 -24.65 4.13
C PRO A 284 15.23 -25.51 5.37
N VAL A 285 15.58 -26.81 5.21
CA VAL A 285 15.61 -27.81 6.28
C VAL A 285 17.02 -28.35 6.50
N TYR A 286 17.37 -28.64 7.75
CA TYR A 286 18.59 -29.37 8.09
C TYR A 286 18.37 -30.34 9.26
N SER A 287 19.24 -31.30 9.42
CA SER A 287 19.22 -32.20 10.58
C SER A 287 20.18 -31.68 11.67
N HIS A 288 19.64 -31.51 12.87
CA HIS A 288 20.43 -31.17 14.05
C HIS A 288 20.18 -32.19 15.17
N ARG A 289 21.22 -32.95 15.56
CA ARG A 289 21.15 -34.01 16.58
C ARG A 289 20.03 -35.06 16.35
N GLY A 290 19.76 -35.36 15.09
CA GLY A 290 18.71 -36.30 14.68
C GLY A 290 17.32 -35.70 14.55
N GLU A 291 17.13 -34.44 14.90
CA GLU A 291 15.87 -33.69 14.70
C GLU A 291 15.94 -32.84 13.43
N ARG A 292 14.83 -32.75 12.71
CA ARG A 292 14.69 -31.83 11.58
C ARG A 292 14.30 -30.44 12.09
N ARG A 293 15.02 -29.42 11.64
CA ARG A 293 14.84 -28.02 12.00
C ARG A 293 14.89 -27.16 10.75
N LEU A 294 14.25 -25.99 10.80
CA LEU A 294 14.39 -25.00 9.75
C LEU A 294 15.73 -24.25 9.86
N ARG A 295 16.36 -24.01 8.71
CA ARG A 295 17.66 -23.32 8.68
C ARG A 295 17.53 -21.88 9.19
N PRO A 296 18.52 -21.40 9.94
CA PRO A 296 18.56 -19.99 10.36
C PRO A 296 18.55 -18.99 9.20
N SER A 297 19.10 -19.36 8.02
CA SER A 297 19.04 -18.56 6.80
C SER A 297 17.62 -18.40 6.28
N PHE A 298 16.86 -19.50 6.24
CA PHE A 298 15.45 -19.51 5.87
C PHE A 298 14.61 -18.67 6.85
N LEU A 299 14.75 -18.91 8.16
CA LEU A 299 14.00 -18.18 9.19
C LEU A 299 14.27 -16.67 9.13
N ARG A 300 15.52 -16.28 8.86
CA ARG A 300 15.89 -14.87 8.67
C ARG A 300 15.25 -14.28 7.42
N ALA A 301 15.31 -14.96 6.28
CA ALA A 301 14.74 -14.51 5.02
C ALA A 301 13.19 -14.40 5.10
N ALA A 302 12.54 -15.41 5.69
CA ALA A 302 11.11 -15.40 5.93
C ALA A 302 10.70 -14.29 6.90
N GLY A 303 11.38 -14.15 8.03
CA GLY A 303 11.09 -13.10 9.02
C GLY A 303 11.23 -11.69 8.43
N ALA A 304 12.30 -11.42 7.68
CA ALA A 304 12.49 -10.14 7.02
C ALA A 304 11.42 -9.85 5.94
N ALA A 305 10.92 -10.89 5.26
CA ALA A 305 9.88 -10.73 4.24
C ALA A 305 8.46 -10.56 4.81
N LEU A 306 8.25 -10.91 6.07
CA LEU A 306 6.93 -10.92 6.73
C LEU A 306 6.77 -9.80 7.77
N SER A 307 7.84 -9.11 8.12
CA SER A 307 7.82 -8.05 9.15
C SER A 307 7.13 -6.78 8.64
N PHE A 308 6.31 -6.18 9.49
CA PHE A 308 5.72 -4.85 9.27
C PHE A 308 6.47 -3.73 10.01
N ALA A 309 7.65 -3.99 10.58
CA ALA A 309 8.39 -3.02 11.39
C ALA A 309 8.71 -1.71 10.67
N ASP A 310 8.99 -1.78 9.36
CA ASP A 310 9.33 -0.59 8.56
C ASP A 310 8.11 0.14 7.99
N HIS A 311 6.90 -0.50 8.02
CA HIS A 311 5.69 0.03 7.39
C HIS A 311 4.40 -0.45 8.09
N PRO A 312 4.23 -0.24 9.41
CA PRO A 312 3.08 -0.76 10.15
C PRO A 312 1.74 -0.16 9.69
N VAL A 313 1.74 1.07 9.17
CA VAL A 313 0.56 1.74 8.60
C VAL A 313 -0.06 0.93 7.46
N TYR A 314 0.75 0.16 6.73
CA TYR A 314 0.25 -0.78 5.72
C TYR A 314 -0.76 -1.75 6.31
N ALA A 315 -0.40 -2.44 7.39
CA ALA A 315 -1.30 -3.39 8.05
C ALA A 315 -2.52 -2.69 8.67
N PHE A 316 -2.34 -1.48 9.23
CA PHE A 316 -3.44 -0.75 9.86
C PHE A 316 -4.52 -0.34 8.87
N LEU A 317 -4.15 0.07 7.64
CA LEU A 317 -5.05 0.71 6.70
C LEU A 317 -5.40 -0.10 5.46
N GLN A 318 -4.81 -1.29 5.26
CA GLN A 318 -4.96 -2.06 4.01
C GLN A 318 -6.42 -2.33 3.59
N GLU A 319 -7.33 -2.54 4.52
CA GLU A 319 -8.76 -2.65 4.18
C GLU A 319 -9.45 -1.28 4.12
N ALA A 320 -9.03 -0.34 4.97
CA ALA A 320 -9.65 0.98 5.06
C ALA A 320 -9.46 1.85 3.80
N ILE A 321 -8.46 1.55 2.96
CA ILE A 321 -8.28 2.24 1.67
C ILE A 321 -9.39 1.95 0.66
N TYR A 322 -10.18 0.90 0.86
CA TYR A 322 -11.34 0.55 0.03
C TYR A 322 -12.68 1.00 0.64
N ALA A 323 -12.67 1.51 1.89
CA ALA A 323 -13.88 1.87 2.61
C ALA A 323 -14.45 3.21 2.13
N GLN A 324 -15.73 3.22 1.75
CA GLN A 324 -16.49 4.40 1.35
C GLN A 324 -17.80 4.47 2.14
N ASN A 325 -18.55 5.53 2.00
CA ASN A 325 -19.75 5.87 2.80
C ASN A 325 -20.71 4.70 3.06
N ASP A 326 -20.90 3.81 2.09
CA ASP A 326 -21.83 2.68 2.16
C ASP A 326 -21.14 1.31 2.39
N ALA A 327 -19.85 1.32 2.70
CA ALA A 327 -19.08 0.08 2.89
C ALA A 327 -19.55 -0.75 4.10
N GLY A 328 -20.16 -0.11 5.11
CA GLY A 328 -20.44 -0.75 6.39
C GLY A 328 -19.17 -1.14 7.13
N ALA A 329 -19.28 -2.12 8.02
CA ALA A 329 -18.12 -2.66 8.72
C ALA A 329 -17.27 -3.54 7.77
N LEU A 330 -15.95 -3.31 7.76
CA LEU A 330 -15.01 -4.09 6.95
C LEU A 330 -14.84 -5.51 7.50
N ALA A 331 -14.81 -5.62 8.84
CA ALA A 331 -14.83 -6.87 9.61
C ALA A 331 -13.79 -7.90 9.11
N TYR A 332 -12.57 -7.43 8.83
CA TYR A 332 -11.49 -8.24 8.26
C TYR A 332 -11.93 -9.00 7.00
N SER A 333 -12.26 -8.24 5.99
CA SER A 333 -12.81 -8.74 4.73
C SER A 333 -11.95 -9.84 4.12
N ALA A 334 -10.62 -9.66 4.05
CA ALA A 334 -9.72 -10.70 3.55
C ALA A 334 -9.85 -12.00 4.34
N HIS A 335 -9.98 -11.92 5.66
CA HIS A 335 -10.13 -13.10 6.52
C HIS A 335 -11.45 -13.82 6.30
N ARG A 336 -12.55 -13.08 6.19
CA ARG A 336 -13.90 -13.66 5.94
C ARG A 336 -13.99 -14.31 4.56
N ILE A 337 -13.54 -13.60 3.54
CA ILE A 337 -13.59 -14.05 2.14
C ILE A 337 -12.70 -15.27 1.90
N ARG A 338 -11.61 -15.45 2.66
CA ARG A 338 -10.78 -16.66 2.57
C ARG A 338 -11.60 -17.96 2.70
N SER A 339 -12.66 -17.97 3.49
CA SER A 339 -13.51 -19.16 3.66
C SER A 339 -14.24 -19.58 2.38
N GLU A 340 -14.40 -18.68 1.40
CA GLU A 340 -14.97 -18.98 0.09
C GLU A 340 -14.00 -19.76 -0.83
N PHE A 341 -12.71 -19.87 -0.43
CA PHE A 341 -11.61 -20.44 -1.22
C PHE A 341 -10.93 -21.59 -0.46
N PRO A 342 -11.42 -22.84 -0.64
CA PRO A 342 -10.88 -24.01 0.06
C PRO A 342 -9.42 -24.31 -0.28
N GLU A 343 -8.89 -23.80 -1.40
CA GLU A 343 -7.48 -23.90 -1.78
C GLU A 343 -6.56 -23.31 -0.71
N PHE A 344 -7.01 -22.30 -0.01
CA PHE A 344 -6.24 -21.66 1.07
C PHE A 344 -6.49 -22.29 2.44
N ALA A 345 -6.99 -23.53 2.52
CA ALA A 345 -6.98 -24.30 3.77
C ALA A 345 -5.53 -24.66 4.14
N LEU A 346 -5.20 -24.64 5.44
CA LEU A 346 -3.91 -25.10 5.92
C LEU A 346 -3.87 -26.62 6.06
N PRO A 347 -2.68 -27.23 5.93
CA PRO A 347 -2.54 -28.64 6.27
C PRO A 347 -2.92 -28.87 7.73
N PRO A 348 -3.62 -29.98 8.06
CA PRO A 348 -3.88 -30.34 9.45
C PRO A 348 -2.55 -30.64 10.16
N SER A 349 -2.49 -30.35 11.47
CA SER A 349 -1.38 -30.76 12.32
C SER A 349 -1.29 -32.31 12.35
N ALA A 350 -0.08 -32.86 12.21
CA ALA A 350 0.15 -34.29 12.33
C ALA A 350 -0.07 -34.78 13.78
N ALA A 351 0.04 -33.90 14.79
CA ALA A 351 -0.23 -34.23 16.19
C ALA A 351 -1.70 -34.53 16.49
N GLY A 352 -2.62 -34.20 15.58
CA GLY A 352 -4.07 -34.42 15.74
C GLY A 352 -4.65 -35.65 15.06
N GLY A 353 -3.87 -36.47 14.35
CA GLY A 353 -4.36 -37.60 13.56
C GLY A 353 -3.47 -38.82 13.59
N SER A 354 -4.04 -39.95 14.04
CA SER A 354 -3.45 -41.28 13.91
C SER A 354 -3.42 -41.68 12.42
N GLY A 355 -2.27 -41.71 11.83
CA GLY A 355 -2.05 -42.25 10.50
C GLY A 355 -1.05 -41.41 9.74
N GLU A 356 -0.19 -42.07 8.96
CA GLU A 356 0.56 -41.47 7.88
C GLU A 356 -0.40 -40.73 6.94
N ASN A 357 -0.81 -39.53 7.35
CA ASN A 357 -1.48 -38.63 6.44
C ASN A 357 -0.45 -38.21 5.41
N ASP A 358 -0.51 -38.89 4.30
CA ASP A 358 0.20 -38.57 3.09
C ASP A 358 -0.31 -37.20 2.62
N LEU A 359 0.21 -36.13 3.26
CA LEU A 359 -0.08 -34.73 2.88
C LEU A 359 0.26 -34.48 1.41
N ARG A 360 1.11 -35.34 0.81
CA ARG A 360 1.45 -35.38 -0.61
C ARG A 360 0.26 -35.77 -1.51
N LYS A 361 -0.81 -36.31 -0.94
CA LYS A 361 -2.04 -36.74 -1.67
C LYS A 361 -3.19 -35.76 -1.59
N SER A 362 -3.01 -34.55 -0.96
CA SER A 362 -4.10 -33.59 -1.07
C SER A 362 -4.18 -33.11 -2.53
N GLU A 363 -5.26 -33.43 -3.21
CA GLU A 363 -5.56 -32.92 -4.57
C GLU A 363 -5.62 -31.39 -4.67
N ARG A 364 -5.40 -30.69 -3.54
CA ARG A 364 -5.60 -29.24 -3.41
C ARG A 364 -4.35 -28.40 -3.57
N GLY A 365 -3.14 -28.95 -3.42
CA GLY A 365 -1.88 -28.19 -3.44
C GLY A 365 -1.68 -27.26 -2.24
N PHE A 366 -0.52 -26.61 -2.14
CA PHE A 366 -0.27 -25.52 -1.19
C PHE A 366 -0.47 -24.17 -1.89
N PHE A 367 -1.18 -23.24 -1.24
CA PHE A 367 -1.46 -21.93 -1.83
C PHE A 367 -0.99 -20.81 -0.90
N TYR A 368 -0.08 -20.00 -1.38
CA TYR A 368 0.35 -18.76 -0.78
C TYR A 368 -0.71 -17.67 -0.96
N THR A 369 -0.92 -16.84 0.05
CA THR A 369 -1.80 -15.67 -0.03
C THR A 369 -1.06 -14.44 -0.58
N GLY A 370 -1.80 -13.47 -1.09
CA GLY A 370 -1.27 -12.21 -1.60
C GLY A 370 -1.34 -11.08 -0.57
N GLU A 371 -1.70 -9.90 -1.05
CA GLU A 371 -1.82 -8.65 -0.29
C GLU A 371 -3.08 -8.65 0.59
N MET A 372 -3.03 -9.41 1.67
CA MET A 372 -4.17 -9.65 2.57
C MET A 372 -3.73 -9.50 4.01
N ILE A 373 -4.48 -8.70 4.79
CA ILE A 373 -4.25 -8.52 6.21
C ILE A 373 -5.27 -9.32 7.01
N TYR A 374 -4.80 -9.98 8.07
CA TYR A 374 -5.58 -10.88 8.90
C TYR A 374 -5.53 -10.47 10.37
N PRO A 375 -6.58 -10.69 11.16
CA PRO A 375 -6.62 -10.28 12.57
C PRO A 375 -5.50 -10.88 13.41
N TRP A 376 -5.11 -12.13 13.17
CA TRP A 376 -4.05 -12.81 13.91
C TRP A 376 -2.65 -12.21 13.70
N GLN A 377 -2.42 -11.41 12.64
CA GLN A 377 -1.15 -10.71 12.45
C GLN A 377 -0.90 -9.69 13.55
N PHE A 378 -1.95 -9.04 14.04
CA PHE A 378 -1.87 -8.09 15.16
C PHE A 378 -1.61 -8.76 16.51
N GLU A 379 -1.64 -10.07 16.60
CA GLU A 379 -1.22 -10.84 17.76
C GLU A 379 0.22 -11.36 17.60
N GLN A 380 0.58 -11.77 16.39
CA GLN A 380 1.81 -12.49 16.12
C GLN A 380 2.99 -11.57 15.76
N ASP A 381 2.75 -10.44 15.07
CA ASP A 381 3.82 -9.51 14.69
C ASP A 381 4.09 -8.48 15.80
N PRO A 382 5.33 -8.42 16.33
CA PRO A 382 5.68 -7.48 17.40
C PRO A 382 5.43 -6.02 17.06
N ALA A 383 5.58 -5.63 15.76
CA ALA A 383 5.38 -4.26 15.31
C ALA A 383 3.89 -3.84 15.29
N LEU A 384 2.97 -4.80 15.36
CA LEU A 384 1.53 -4.55 15.23
C LEU A 384 0.75 -4.72 16.55
N ARG A 385 1.33 -5.37 17.55
CA ARG A 385 0.59 -5.83 18.76
C ARG A 385 -0.12 -4.73 19.52
N GLU A 386 0.53 -3.58 19.71
CA GLU A 386 -0.05 -2.47 20.46
C GLU A 386 -1.22 -1.80 19.73
N ALA A 387 -1.29 -1.95 18.38
CA ALA A 387 -2.37 -1.43 17.57
C ALA A 387 -3.57 -2.40 17.42
N ARG A 388 -3.51 -3.61 17.98
CA ARG A 388 -4.52 -4.66 17.77
C ARG A 388 -5.94 -4.16 18.03
N ASP A 389 -6.19 -3.62 19.22
CA ASP A 389 -7.52 -3.21 19.64
C ASP A 389 -8.01 -1.97 18.85
N ALA A 390 -7.10 -1.09 18.45
CA ALA A 390 -7.40 0.05 17.57
C ALA A 390 -7.86 -0.41 16.18
N VAL A 391 -7.15 -1.38 15.59
CA VAL A 391 -7.50 -1.91 14.25
C VAL A 391 -8.77 -2.77 14.32
N GLU A 392 -9.03 -3.46 15.45
CA GLU A 392 -10.31 -4.11 15.71
C GLU A 392 -11.46 -3.08 15.68
N CYS A 393 -11.34 -1.97 16.42
CA CYS A 393 -12.32 -0.89 16.39
C CYS A 393 -12.47 -0.31 14.97
N LEU A 394 -11.37 -0.12 14.24
CA LEU A 394 -11.40 0.36 12.86
C LEU A 394 -12.12 -0.61 11.92
N ALA A 395 -11.90 -1.92 12.06
CA ALA A 395 -12.52 -2.95 11.23
C ALA A 395 -14.05 -2.99 11.38
N PHE A 396 -14.57 -2.66 12.56
CA PHE A 396 -16.02 -2.62 12.82
C PHE A 396 -16.64 -1.22 12.69
N ARG A 397 -15.87 -0.22 12.27
CA ARG A 397 -16.37 1.12 11.98
C ARG A 397 -17.30 1.12 10.76
N THR A 398 -18.33 1.98 10.77
CA THR A 398 -19.34 2.07 9.69
C THR A 398 -19.50 3.47 9.11
N ASP A 399 -18.94 4.49 9.74
CA ASP A 399 -19.05 5.90 9.36
C ASP A 399 -17.90 6.37 8.45
N TRP A 400 -17.77 5.74 7.29
CA TRP A 400 -16.73 6.03 6.31
C TRP A 400 -17.06 7.27 5.49
N ARG A 401 -16.05 8.10 5.22
CA ARG A 401 -16.17 9.20 4.25
C ARG A 401 -15.97 8.68 2.85
N ASP A 402 -16.62 9.31 1.87
CA ASP A 402 -16.40 9.02 0.46
C ASP A 402 -14.99 9.41 0.05
N LEU A 403 -14.30 8.46 -0.57
CA LEU A 403 -12.97 8.63 -1.12
C LEU A 403 -13.01 9.17 -2.55
N TYR A 404 -14.11 8.94 -3.27
CA TYR A 404 -14.24 9.30 -4.69
C TYR A 404 -15.57 10.00 -4.97
N ASN A 405 -15.50 11.20 -5.54
CA ASN A 405 -16.64 11.89 -6.11
C ASN A 405 -16.86 11.39 -7.54
N ARG A 406 -17.75 10.43 -7.73
CA ARG A 406 -18.01 9.78 -9.02
C ARG A 406 -18.58 10.73 -10.05
N ASP A 407 -19.39 11.70 -9.66
CA ASP A 407 -19.95 12.71 -10.57
C ASP A 407 -18.83 13.61 -11.10
N GLN A 408 -17.88 14.01 -10.26
CA GLN A 408 -16.70 14.76 -10.69
C GLN A 408 -15.85 13.95 -11.66
N LEU A 409 -15.61 12.66 -11.38
CA LEU A 409 -14.85 11.78 -12.26
C LEU A 409 -15.54 11.58 -13.62
N ALA A 410 -16.87 11.43 -13.65
CA ALA A 410 -17.64 11.32 -14.88
C ALA A 410 -17.65 12.63 -15.71
N ASN A 411 -17.36 13.77 -15.09
CA ASN A 411 -17.24 15.08 -15.73
C ASN A 411 -15.80 15.59 -15.81
N ASN A 412 -14.81 14.71 -15.59
CA ASN A 412 -13.41 15.08 -15.59
C ASN A 412 -12.96 15.79 -16.88
N THR A 413 -12.10 16.79 -16.72
CA THR A 413 -11.47 17.55 -17.82
C THR A 413 -9.94 17.54 -17.75
N VAL A 414 -9.36 17.01 -16.68
CA VAL A 414 -7.92 16.88 -16.52
C VAL A 414 -7.44 15.68 -17.35
N PRO A 415 -6.36 15.80 -18.14
CA PRO A 415 -5.76 14.66 -18.83
C PRO A 415 -5.33 13.57 -17.84
N VAL A 416 -5.74 12.32 -18.10
CA VAL A 416 -5.43 11.17 -17.25
C VAL A 416 -4.99 9.99 -18.08
N ALA A 417 -3.88 9.36 -17.73
CA ALA A 417 -3.43 8.07 -18.30
C ALA A 417 -3.14 7.07 -17.18
N ALA A 418 -3.48 5.82 -17.42
CA ALA A 418 -3.26 4.76 -16.44
C ALA A 418 -2.67 3.51 -17.08
N PHE A 419 -1.54 3.05 -16.56
CA PHE A 419 -0.99 1.73 -16.88
C PHE A 419 -1.72 0.68 -16.04
N VAL A 420 -2.34 -0.30 -16.70
CA VAL A 420 -3.15 -1.36 -16.09
C VAL A 420 -2.53 -2.71 -16.44
N TYR A 421 -2.17 -3.48 -15.41
CA TYR A 421 -1.55 -4.80 -15.58
C TYR A 421 -2.62 -5.88 -15.62
N TYR A 422 -2.65 -6.66 -16.70
CA TYR A 422 -3.68 -7.68 -16.92
C TYR A 422 -3.70 -8.77 -15.85
N ASP A 423 -2.52 -9.19 -15.41
CA ASP A 423 -2.34 -10.25 -14.41
C ASP A 423 -2.01 -9.72 -13.01
N ASP A 424 -2.42 -8.49 -12.70
CA ASP A 424 -2.15 -7.87 -11.39
C ASP A 424 -2.75 -8.72 -10.25
N ALA A 425 -1.91 -9.03 -9.25
CA ALA A 425 -2.31 -9.81 -8.08
C ALA A 425 -2.89 -8.96 -6.94
N TYR A 426 -2.76 -7.64 -7.01
CA TYR A 426 -3.14 -6.71 -5.94
C TYR A 426 -4.29 -5.79 -6.36
N VAL A 427 -4.20 -5.19 -7.55
CA VAL A 427 -5.23 -4.30 -8.06
C VAL A 427 -5.96 -4.98 -9.21
N PRO A 428 -7.17 -5.53 -8.99
CA PRO A 428 -7.85 -6.37 -9.96
C PRO A 428 -8.12 -5.67 -11.29
N PHE A 429 -7.65 -6.28 -12.38
CA PHE A 429 -7.78 -5.77 -13.75
C PHE A 429 -9.20 -5.35 -14.10
N GLU A 430 -10.18 -6.19 -13.77
CA GLU A 430 -11.59 -5.97 -14.12
C GLU A 430 -12.15 -4.72 -13.43
N LEU A 431 -11.72 -4.47 -12.18
CA LEU A 431 -12.11 -3.27 -11.42
C LEU A 431 -11.42 -2.03 -11.97
N SER A 432 -10.13 -2.13 -12.30
CA SER A 432 -9.38 -1.03 -12.93
C SER A 432 -10.00 -0.62 -14.26
N MET A 433 -10.37 -1.59 -15.11
CA MET A 433 -11.01 -1.30 -16.40
C MET A 433 -12.44 -0.78 -16.26
N ARG A 434 -13.14 -1.13 -15.18
CA ARG A 434 -14.43 -0.51 -14.84
C ARG A 434 -14.24 0.97 -14.50
N THR A 435 -13.32 1.28 -13.60
CA THR A 435 -13.00 2.66 -13.21
C THR A 435 -12.50 3.48 -14.40
N ALA A 436 -11.68 2.90 -15.27
CA ALA A 436 -11.22 3.57 -16.48
C ALA A 436 -12.37 4.03 -17.40
N ARG A 437 -13.49 3.30 -17.43
CA ARG A 437 -14.69 3.69 -18.20
C ARG A 437 -15.54 4.73 -17.47
N GLU A 438 -15.48 4.79 -16.14
CA GLU A 438 -16.24 5.72 -15.30
C GLU A 438 -15.58 7.12 -15.27
N VAL A 439 -14.27 7.20 -15.49
CA VAL A 439 -13.51 8.47 -15.50
C VAL A 439 -13.44 9.02 -16.92
N ARG A 440 -14.09 10.16 -17.13
CA ARG A 440 -14.10 10.81 -18.47
C ARG A 440 -12.69 11.19 -18.89
N GLY A 441 -12.31 10.77 -20.11
CA GLY A 441 -11.02 11.13 -20.72
C GLY A 441 -9.82 10.31 -20.25
N LEU A 442 -10.00 9.38 -19.33
CA LEU A 442 -8.93 8.49 -18.89
C LEU A 442 -8.51 7.57 -20.05
N GLN A 443 -7.20 7.50 -20.31
CA GLN A 443 -6.57 6.65 -21.32
C GLN A 443 -5.92 5.44 -20.64
N PRO A 444 -6.54 4.24 -20.67
CA PRO A 444 -5.91 3.04 -20.13
C PRO A 444 -4.89 2.44 -21.10
N ILE A 445 -3.71 2.10 -20.61
CA ILE A 445 -2.66 1.37 -21.31
C ILE A 445 -2.58 -0.01 -20.67
N VAL A 446 -3.07 -1.03 -21.37
CA VAL A 446 -3.13 -2.40 -20.85
C VAL A 446 -1.92 -3.20 -21.28
N THR A 447 -1.29 -3.92 -20.36
CA THR A 447 -0.20 -4.83 -20.67
C THR A 447 -0.32 -6.14 -19.89
N ASN A 448 0.13 -7.24 -20.50
CA ASN A 448 0.29 -8.57 -19.88
C ASN A 448 1.76 -8.98 -19.76
N THR A 449 2.69 -8.10 -20.14
CA THR A 449 4.14 -8.38 -20.09
C THR A 449 4.81 -7.86 -18.83
N LEU A 450 4.11 -7.03 -18.05
CA LEU A 450 4.56 -6.48 -16.78
C LEU A 450 3.61 -6.92 -15.66
N GLN A 451 4.14 -6.94 -14.45
CA GLN A 451 3.39 -7.19 -13.23
C GLN A 451 3.22 -5.89 -12.44
N HIS A 452 2.66 -5.97 -11.23
CA HIS A 452 2.36 -4.81 -10.39
C HIS A 452 3.51 -3.80 -10.22
N ASN A 453 4.76 -4.29 -10.22
CA ASN A 453 5.98 -3.47 -10.13
C ASN A 453 6.51 -2.98 -11.48
N GLY A 454 5.68 -2.86 -12.50
CA GLY A 454 6.07 -2.50 -13.85
C GLY A 454 6.83 -1.18 -13.96
N LEU A 455 6.50 -0.19 -13.10
CA LEU A 455 7.25 1.07 -13.01
C LEU A 455 8.72 0.84 -12.64
N GLY A 456 9.01 -0.06 -11.71
CA GLY A 456 10.38 -0.40 -11.32
C GLY A 456 11.14 -1.23 -12.37
N VAL A 457 10.41 -2.02 -13.18
CA VAL A 457 11.00 -2.95 -14.16
C VAL A 457 11.24 -2.28 -15.51
N ALA A 458 10.28 -1.51 -16.02
CA ALA A 458 10.30 -0.89 -17.35
C ALA A 458 10.01 0.62 -17.28
N GLY A 459 10.49 1.29 -16.24
CA GLY A 459 10.07 2.62 -15.87
C GLY A 459 10.17 3.66 -16.97
N LYS A 460 11.24 3.66 -17.77
CA LYS A 460 11.40 4.58 -18.91
C LYS A 460 10.27 4.42 -19.92
N ASP A 461 9.94 3.18 -20.29
CA ASP A 461 8.91 2.89 -21.28
C ASP A 461 7.51 3.17 -20.71
N VAL A 462 7.27 2.85 -19.45
CA VAL A 462 6.00 3.13 -18.75
C VAL A 462 5.76 4.64 -18.72
N ILE A 463 6.72 5.43 -18.29
CA ILE A 463 6.61 6.90 -18.23
C ILE A 463 6.42 7.49 -19.64
N ALA A 464 7.21 7.05 -20.62
CA ALA A 464 7.09 7.55 -21.99
C ALA A 464 5.70 7.29 -22.59
N GLN A 465 5.09 6.13 -22.31
CA GLN A 465 3.74 5.80 -22.77
C GLN A 465 2.67 6.62 -22.05
N LEU A 466 2.77 6.77 -20.72
CA LEU A 466 1.86 7.60 -19.92
C LEU A 466 1.87 9.06 -20.39
N LEU A 467 3.04 9.66 -20.53
CA LEU A 467 3.19 11.04 -21.02
C LEU A 467 2.63 11.23 -22.45
N ARG A 468 2.82 10.24 -23.31
CA ARG A 468 2.27 10.28 -24.67
C ARG A 468 0.75 10.21 -24.68
N ALA A 469 0.15 9.52 -23.75
CA ALA A 469 -1.30 9.36 -23.67
C ALA A 469 -2.01 10.60 -23.12
N VAL A 470 -1.34 11.47 -22.34
CA VAL A 470 -1.92 12.72 -21.81
C VAL A 470 -1.58 13.95 -22.65
N ARG A 471 -0.67 13.86 -23.58
CA ARG A 471 -0.24 14.92 -24.55
C ARG A 471 -0.92 14.75 -25.89
#